data_88184d9f3aaf84189b465fdfe5f319d0
#
_entry.id   88184d9f3aaf84189b465fdfe5f319d0
#
_cell.length_a   1.000
_cell.length_b   1.000
_cell.length_c   1.000
_cell.angle_alpha   90.00
_cell.angle_beta   90.00
_cell.angle_gamma   90.00
#
_symmetry.space_group_name_H-M   'P 1'
#
loop_
_entity.id
_entity.type
_entity.pdbx_description
1 polymer ?
#
loop_
_entity_poly.entity_id
_entity_poly.type
_entity_poly.pdbx_seq_one_letter_code
_entity_poly.pdbx_strand_id
1 'polypeptide(L)'
;MQTRRDICKWMAGAASLALPSTSGLGLGEGAPKPVVRHGKPLLDLQQGFIDMRFGMFVHFNMATFQDREWGDPDSPAALFHPTAQDTDQWAESANSANKTGGCLTTRHHDGFCLWPTKTSGASVAQTTHKIDVVRRYVDSFRQAGLRVALYYSILSLRDDIRHFNITPDKIQLVKDQLAELFSNYGEIEALIIDGWNAPWSRITYEEMPFPEIYGHIKSMQPNCLISDLNASQFPSGGLYYSDLKAFEQNAGQRVPQGSDLPAFSCVTITPGWFWKQADIQSPLKTTDTVVNEWLIPLNQRHCNLILNAPPDRSGRLAPNVVARLKEIGQAWKHGGPMDNVREHVVITTRNLATAKPIHASSCPDTVGPDMANDGNYHSSWNVGEGNRTGWLEVNLGRRENFSVLSLVEPVGQRDGYNESRIASYKFEAWNGSDWSTLVESEEQNPVRIHRIARAVASRVRVSIKGNGGDFHVADLGIYSEPS
;
A
#
# COMPACT_ATOMS: atom_id res chain seq x y z
N MET A 1 -39.76 24.48 0.51
CA MET A 1 -38.30 24.23 0.61
C MET A 1 -37.99 24.04 2.08
N GLN A 2 -37.91 22.80 2.54
CA GLN A 2 -37.53 22.47 3.89
C GLN A 2 -36.00 22.44 3.93
N THR A 3 -35.41 23.16 4.86
CA THR A 3 -33.96 23.28 5.00
C THR A 3 -33.41 22.08 5.76
N ARG A 4 -32.19 21.64 5.45
CA ARG A 4 -31.46 20.51 6.07
C ARG A 4 -31.35 20.55 7.63
N ARG A 5 -31.75 21.64 8.26
CA ARG A 5 -31.88 21.77 9.72
C ARG A 5 -32.89 20.83 10.38
N ASP A 6 -33.86 20.30 9.59
CA ASP A 6 -34.92 19.46 10.13
C ASP A 6 -34.54 17.97 10.22
N ILE A 7 -33.43 17.56 9.58
CA ILE A 7 -33.00 16.15 9.55
C ILE A 7 -32.31 15.71 10.86
N CYS A 8 -31.70 16.62 11.58
CA CYS A 8 -31.05 16.30 12.87
C CYS A 8 -32.00 16.13 14.07
N LYS A 9 -33.29 16.36 13.89
CA LYS A 9 -34.31 16.31 14.98
C LYS A 9 -35.29 15.13 14.93
N TRP A 10 -35.21 14.25 13.91
CA TRP A 10 -36.22 13.23 13.66
C TRP A 10 -35.71 11.77 13.70
N MET A 11 -34.94 11.38 14.72
CA MET A 11 -34.73 9.97 15.03
C MET A 11 -34.86 9.67 16.53
N ALA A 12 -36.00 10.02 17.10
CA ALA A 12 -36.45 9.51 18.42
C ALA A 12 -37.89 9.07 18.28
N GLY A 13 -38.11 7.80 17.90
CA GLY A 13 -39.42 7.21 17.82
C GLY A 13 -39.37 5.80 17.25
N ALA A 14 -38.89 4.83 18.01
CA ALA A 14 -38.94 3.42 17.65
C ALA A 14 -40.29 2.82 18.01
N ALA A 15 -41.05 2.38 17.03
CA ALA A 15 -42.17 1.49 17.20
C ALA A 15 -41.72 0.04 17.05
N SER A 16 -41.90 -0.76 18.11
CA SER A 16 -41.65 -2.19 18.13
C SER A 16 -42.66 -2.93 17.26
N LEU A 17 -42.22 -3.65 16.27
CA LEU A 17 -42.98 -4.70 15.61
C LEU A 17 -42.29 -6.04 15.86
N ALA A 18 -42.95 -6.90 16.59
CA ALA A 18 -42.57 -8.28 16.85
C ALA A 18 -42.79 -9.13 15.60
N LEU A 19 -41.76 -9.87 15.18
CA LEU A 19 -41.86 -10.94 14.20
C LEU A 19 -41.70 -12.32 14.88
N PRO A 20 -42.36 -13.36 14.36
CA PRO A 20 -42.42 -14.65 15.03
C PRO A 20 -41.13 -15.46 14.89
N SER A 21 -40.85 -16.23 15.95
CA SER A 21 -39.78 -17.21 16.05
C SER A 21 -39.94 -18.34 15.05
N THR A 22 -38.97 -18.57 14.16
CA THR A 22 -38.78 -19.83 13.48
C THR A 22 -37.57 -20.58 14.04
N SER A 23 -37.86 -21.79 14.45
CA SER A 23 -36.97 -22.79 15.02
C SER A 23 -35.81 -23.20 14.14
N GLY A 24 -34.67 -23.31 14.77
CA GLY A 24 -33.51 -24.16 14.56
C GLY A 24 -33.18 -24.73 13.17
N LEU A 25 -32.08 -24.24 12.59
CA LEU A 25 -31.20 -25.03 11.73
C LEU A 25 -29.77 -24.92 12.29
N GLY A 26 -29.16 -26.10 12.51
CA GLY A 26 -27.85 -26.24 13.12
C GLY A 26 -26.77 -25.47 12.37
N LEU A 27 -25.99 -24.72 13.11
CA LEU A 27 -24.76 -24.09 12.64
C LEU A 27 -23.75 -25.20 12.35
N GLY A 28 -23.48 -25.40 11.07
CA GLY A 28 -22.38 -26.23 10.59
C GLY A 28 -21.06 -25.78 11.20
N GLU A 29 -20.21 -26.75 11.49
CA GLU A 29 -18.87 -26.61 12.05
C GLU A 29 -18.08 -25.52 11.31
N GLY A 30 -17.47 -24.64 12.11
CA GLY A 30 -16.69 -23.50 11.61
C GLY A 30 -15.61 -23.92 10.62
N ALA A 31 -15.42 -23.10 9.59
CA ALA A 31 -14.31 -23.23 8.66
C ALA A 31 -13.00 -23.43 9.44
N PRO A 32 -12.11 -24.33 8.99
CA PRO A 32 -10.86 -24.61 9.66
C PRO A 32 -10.07 -23.29 9.82
N LYS A 33 -9.67 -22.99 11.07
CA LYS A 33 -8.79 -21.85 11.34
C LYS A 33 -7.54 -22.00 10.47
N PRO A 34 -7.11 -20.95 9.74
CA PRO A 34 -5.91 -21.03 8.93
C PRO A 34 -4.75 -21.46 9.83
N VAL A 35 -4.03 -22.51 9.41
CA VAL A 35 -2.80 -22.95 10.07
C VAL A 35 -1.79 -21.84 9.84
N VAL A 36 -1.52 -21.05 10.87
CA VAL A 36 -0.47 -20.03 10.85
C VAL A 36 0.86 -20.77 10.70
N ARG A 37 1.46 -20.74 9.52
CA ARG A 37 2.83 -21.14 9.34
C ARG A 37 3.67 -20.07 10.03
N HIS A 38 4.47 -20.44 11.03
CA HIS A 38 5.39 -19.52 11.69
C HIS A 38 6.48 -19.11 10.69
N GLY A 39 6.45 -17.86 10.26
CA GLY A 39 7.52 -17.23 9.49
C GLY A 39 8.64 -16.71 10.38
N LYS A 40 9.65 -16.11 9.76
CA LYS A 40 10.65 -15.31 10.48
C LYS A 40 9.96 -14.08 11.11
N PRO A 41 10.53 -13.52 12.20
CA PRO A 41 10.09 -12.23 12.73
C PRO A 41 10.03 -11.16 11.62
N LEU A 42 9.00 -10.31 11.64
CA LEU A 42 8.85 -9.27 10.62
C LEU A 42 10.07 -8.33 10.58
N LEU A 43 10.63 -8.00 11.74
CA LEU A 43 11.81 -7.15 11.84
C LEU A 43 13.01 -7.75 11.08
N ASP A 44 13.24 -9.07 11.17
CA ASP A 44 14.31 -9.76 10.44
C ASP A 44 14.09 -9.72 8.91
N LEU A 45 12.82 -9.82 8.48
CA LEU A 45 12.47 -9.72 7.08
C LEU A 45 12.68 -8.29 6.57
N GLN A 46 12.27 -7.30 7.33
CA GLN A 46 12.48 -5.88 7.03
C GLN A 46 13.96 -5.54 6.94
N GLN A 47 14.77 -6.01 7.91
CA GLN A 47 16.23 -5.87 7.88
C GLN A 47 16.82 -6.49 6.62
N GLY A 48 16.46 -7.75 6.33
CA GLY A 48 16.92 -8.43 5.12
C GLY A 48 16.57 -7.69 3.82
N PHE A 49 15.42 -7.02 3.78
CA PHE A 49 15.00 -6.25 2.63
C PHE A 49 15.79 -4.95 2.46
N ILE A 50 16.00 -4.17 3.54
CA ILE A 50 16.79 -2.93 3.44
C ILE A 50 18.26 -3.23 3.13
N ASP A 51 18.79 -4.35 3.62
CA ASP A 51 20.17 -4.80 3.34
C ASP A 51 20.39 -5.12 1.86
N MET A 52 19.32 -5.30 1.07
CA MET A 52 19.43 -5.38 -0.38
C MET A 52 19.97 -4.08 -1.00
N ARG A 53 19.71 -2.92 -0.39
CA ARG A 53 20.17 -1.59 -0.75
C ARG A 53 19.78 -1.11 -2.15
N PHE A 54 19.87 -1.97 -3.18
CA PHE A 54 19.65 -1.63 -4.57
C PHE A 54 18.97 -2.76 -5.32
N GLY A 55 17.78 -2.51 -5.84
CA GLY A 55 16.98 -3.43 -6.65
C GLY A 55 16.74 -2.93 -8.08
N MET A 56 16.22 -3.80 -8.94
CA MET A 56 15.80 -3.49 -10.30
C MET A 56 14.27 -3.61 -10.40
N PHE A 57 13.59 -2.55 -10.81
CA PHE A 57 12.21 -2.68 -11.27
C PHE A 57 12.20 -2.98 -12.76
N VAL A 58 11.30 -3.86 -13.19
CA VAL A 58 11.10 -4.20 -14.61
C VAL A 58 9.63 -3.97 -14.94
N HIS A 59 9.35 -2.84 -15.58
CA HIS A 59 8.04 -2.56 -16.15
C HIS A 59 7.99 -3.08 -17.58
N PHE A 60 7.37 -4.23 -17.76
CA PHE A 60 7.20 -4.87 -19.05
C PHE A 60 5.81 -5.51 -19.08
N ASN A 61 4.89 -4.94 -19.85
CA ASN A 61 3.51 -5.44 -19.94
C ASN A 61 2.85 -4.90 -21.21
N MET A 62 1.55 -5.00 -21.35
CA MET A 62 0.76 -4.54 -22.51
C MET A 62 1.08 -3.08 -22.88
N ALA A 63 1.28 -2.20 -21.90
CA ALA A 63 1.63 -0.79 -22.10
C ALA A 63 2.89 -0.57 -22.98
N THR A 64 3.90 -1.46 -22.87
CA THR A 64 5.11 -1.45 -23.71
C THR A 64 4.78 -1.54 -25.22
N PHE A 65 3.74 -2.30 -25.57
CA PHE A 65 3.35 -2.52 -26.97
C PHE A 65 2.45 -1.42 -27.51
N GLN A 66 2.01 -0.51 -26.66
CA GLN A 66 1.06 0.56 -26.97
C GLN A 66 1.66 1.97 -26.88
N ASP A 67 2.94 2.11 -26.53
CA ASP A 67 3.58 3.41 -26.27
C ASP A 67 2.89 4.23 -25.18
N ARG A 68 2.44 3.59 -24.09
CA ARG A 68 1.66 4.21 -23.01
C ARG A 68 2.24 3.87 -21.64
N GLU A 69 1.89 4.68 -20.64
CA GLU A 69 2.12 4.33 -19.22
C GLU A 69 1.04 3.37 -18.69
N TRP A 70 -0.18 3.48 -19.21
CA TRP A 70 -1.30 2.59 -18.89
C TRP A 70 -1.77 1.90 -20.15
N GLY A 71 -1.79 0.58 -20.13
CA GLY A 71 -2.32 -0.22 -21.23
C GLY A 71 -3.82 -0.01 -21.40
N ASP A 72 -4.27 -0.16 -22.65
CA ASP A 72 -5.68 -0.15 -23.00
C ASP A 72 -6.30 -1.51 -22.66
N PRO A 73 -7.31 -1.56 -21.75
CA PRO A 73 -7.90 -2.80 -21.30
C PRO A 73 -8.63 -3.58 -22.42
N ASP A 74 -9.06 -2.91 -23.48
CA ASP A 74 -9.81 -3.52 -24.58
C ASP A 74 -8.92 -4.14 -25.66
N SER A 75 -7.60 -3.97 -25.53
CA SER A 75 -6.65 -4.50 -26.49
C SER A 75 -6.60 -6.04 -26.48
N PRO A 76 -6.51 -6.67 -27.66
CA PRO A 76 -6.38 -8.11 -27.74
C PRO A 76 -5.06 -8.60 -27.16
N ALA A 77 -5.06 -9.75 -26.50
CA ALA A 77 -3.87 -10.36 -25.90
C ALA A 77 -2.74 -10.59 -26.94
N ALA A 78 -3.10 -10.82 -28.21
CA ALA A 78 -2.15 -11.02 -29.30
C ALA A 78 -1.24 -9.79 -29.56
N LEU A 79 -1.60 -8.61 -29.07
CA LEU A 79 -0.74 -7.42 -29.16
C LEU A 79 0.54 -7.58 -28.31
N PHE A 80 0.50 -8.35 -27.24
CA PHE A 80 1.67 -8.72 -26.45
C PHE A 80 2.46 -9.82 -27.17
N HIS A 81 3.49 -9.44 -27.95
CA HIS A 81 4.28 -10.35 -28.77
C HIS A 81 5.78 -10.03 -28.76
N PRO A 82 6.48 -10.22 -27.62
CA PRO A 82 7.91 -10.00 -27.56
C PRO A 82 8.64 -10.94 -28.55
N THR A 83 9.49 -10.39 -29.40
CA THR A 83 10.16 -11.14 -30.49
C THR A 83 11.46 -11.81 -30.06
N ALA A 84 12.09 -11.32 -28.99
CA ALA A 84 13.40 -11.77 -28.51
C ALA A 84 13.54 -11.64 -26.99
N GLN A 85 12.47 -11.98 -26.24
CA GLN A 85 12.46 -11.86 -24.79
C GLN A 85 13.65 -12.56 -24.14
N ASP A 86 14.42 -11.80 -23.35
CA ASP A 86 15.67 -12.23 -22.75
C ASP A 86 15.76 -11.78 -21.27
N THR A 87 15.19 -12.58 -20.39
CA THR A 87 15.20 -12.32 -18.95
C THR A 87 16.58 -12.58 -18.32
N ASP A 88 17.43 -13.36 -18.98
CA ASP A 88 18.83 -13.56 -18.55
C ASP A 88 19.61 -12.26 -18.71
N GLN A 89 19.42 -11.54 -19.83
CA GLN A 89 20.00 -10.19 -20.03
C GLN A 89 19.52 -9.20 -18.94
N TRP A 90 18.25 -9.30 -18.50
CA TRP A 90 17.77 -8.44 -17.43
C TRP A 90 18.53 -8.71 -16.13
N ALA A 91 18.68 -10.00 -15.77
CA ALA A 91 19.39 -10.44 -14.58
C ALA A 91 20.89 -10.10 -14.63
N GLU A 92 21.55 -10.33 -15.76
CA GLU A 92 22.96 -9.95 -15.99
C GLU A 92 23.15 -8.42 -15.87
N SER A 93 22.21 -7.63 -16.42
CA SER A 93 22.24 -6.18 -16.30
C SER A 93 22.05 -5.70 -14.87
N ALA A 94 21.18 -6.37 -14.11
CA ALA A 94 21.02 -6.09 -12.68
C ALA A 94 22.30 -6.40 -11.89
N ASN A 95 22.91 -7.55 -12.12
CA ASN A 95 24.21 -7.91 -11.51
C ASN A 95 25.34 -6.93 -11.90
N SER A 96 25.37 -6.49 -13.16
CA SER A 96 26.36 -5.51 -13.62
C SER A 96 26.28 -4.17 -12.91
N ALA A 97 25.09 -3.83 -12.37
CA ALA A 97 24.83 -2.64 -11.56
C ALA A 97 25.03 -2.88 -10.06
N ASN A 98 25.50 -4.06 -9.62
CA ASN A 98 25.56 -4.52 -8.23
C ASN A 98 24.21 -4.55 -7.51
N LYS A 99 23.12 -4.73 -8.24
CA LYS A 99 21.79 -4.94 -7.64
C LYS A 99 21.72 -6.34 -7.03
N THR A 100 20.86 -6.47 -6.02
CA THR A 100 20.73 -7.71 -5.25
C THR A 100 19.38 -8.39 -5.42
N GLY A 101 18.47 -7.78 -6.18
CA GLY A 101 17.17 -8.35 -6.49
C GLY A 101 16.42 -7.57 -7.55
N GLY A 102 15.27 -8.09 -7.94
CA GLY A 102 14.38 -7.45 -8.91
C GLY A 102 12.91 -7.55 -8.52
N CYS A 103 12.10 -6.71 -9.16
CA CYS A 103 10.64 -6.67 -9.06
C CYS A 103 10.04 -6.58 -10.46
N LEU A 104 9.20 -7.53 -10.85
CA LEU A 104 8.52 -7.54 -12.15
C LEU A 104 7.06 -7.12 -11.99
N THR A 105 6.56 -6.27 -12.89
CA THR A 105 5.12 -5.97 -13.02
C THR A 105 4.37 -7.16 -13.57
N THR A 106 3.90 -8.06 -12.71
CA THR A 106 3.19 -9.28 -13.14
C THR A 106 1.82 -9.00 -13.75
N ARG A 107 1.12 -7.98 -13.21
CA ARG A 107 -0.11 -7.40 -13.74
C ARG A 107 -0.12 -5.90 -13.44
N HIS A 108 -0.36 -5.08 -14.46
CA HIS A 108 -0.52 -3.63 -14.32
C HIS A 108 -2.01 -3.25 -14.37
N HIS A 109 -2.34 -1.95 -14.40
CA HIS A 109 -3.70 -1.42 -14.29
C HIS A 109 -4.65 -1.83 -15.43
N ASP A 110 -4.10 -2.17 -16.61
CA ASP A 110 -4.89 -2.71 -17.72
C ASP A 110 -5.51 -4.08 -17.43
N GLY A 111 -4.94 -4.85 -16.49
CA GLY A 111 -5.42 -6.17 -16.08
C GLY A 111 -4.79 -7.34 -16.85
N PHE A 112 -3.81 -7.10 -17.76
CA PHE A 112 -3.15 -8.18 -18.49
C PHE A 112 -2.12 -8.91 -17.60
N CYS A 113 -2.24 -10.24 -17.51
CA CYS A 113 -1.41 -11.08 -16.68
C CYS A 113 -0.22 -11.67 -17.45
N LEU A 114 1.00 -11.49 -16.95
CA LEU A 114 2.25 -12.01 -17.54
C LEU A 114 2.49 -13.50 -17.26
N TRP A 115 1.56 -14.20 -16.64
CA TRP A 115 1.55 -15.64 -16.40
C TRP A 115 0.27 -16.25 -16.97
N PRO A 116 0.26 -17.57 -17.26
CA PRO A 116 -0.91 -18.23 -17.82
C PRO A 116 -1.98 -18.47 -16.74
N THR A 117 -2.59 -17.37 -16.26
CA THR A 117 -3.65 -17.43 -15.25
C THR A 117 -4.86 -18.22 -15.75
N LYS A 118 -5.51 -18.91 -14.81
CA LYS A 118 -6.76 -19.62 -15.05
C LYS A 118 -8.00 -18.79 -14.72
N THR A 119 -7.80 -17.63 -14.10
CA THR A 119 -8.87 -16.81 -13.52
C THR A 119 -9.32 -15.65 -14.40
N SER A 120 -8.54 -15.27 -15.41
CA SER A 120 -8.83 -14.16 -16.33
C SER A 120 -8.60 -14.58 -17.79
N GLY A 121 -9.42 -14.05 -18.70
CA GLY A 121 -9.27 -14.22 -20.14
C GLY A 121 -8.16 -13.37 -20.77
N ALA A 122 -7.41 -12.59 -19.99
CA ALA A 122 -6.40 -11.66 -20.50
C ALA A 122 -5.02 -11.97 -19.92
N SER A 123 -4.31 -12.88 -20.56
CA SER A 123 -2.98 -13.27 -20.14
C SER A 123 -2.11 -13.74 -21.30
N VAL A 124 -0.86 -14.00 -20.99
CA VAL A 124 0.08 -14.62 -21.95
C VAL A 124 -0.41 -15.94 -22.52
N ALA A 125 -1.36 -16.64 -21.86
CA ALA A 125 -1.96 -17.87 -22.38
C ALA A 125 -2.74 -17.67 -23.69
N GLN A 126 -3.27 -16.47 -23.93
CA GLN A 126 -4.01 -16.08 -25.13
C GLN A 126 -3.12 -15.43 -26.21
N THR A 127 -1.83 -15.29 -25.94
CA THR A 127 -0.88 -14.76 -26.94
C THR A 127 -0.41 -15.86 -27.92
N THR A 128 0.18 -15.45 -29.05
CA THR A 128 0.71 -16.38 -30.04
C THR A 128 1.81 -17.28 -29.46
N HIS A 129 2.70 -16.71 -28.65
CA HIS A 129 3.89 -17.41 -28.13
C HIS A 129 3.67 -18.08 -26.78
N LYS A 130 2.60 -17.75 -26.05
CA LYS A 130 2.23 -18.34 -24.76
C LYS A 130 3.40 -18.41 -23.75
N ILE A 131 4.26 -17.38 -23.73
CA ILE A 131 5.45 -17.32 -22.90
C ILE A 131 5.03 -16.92 -21.49
N ASP A 132 5.30 -17.76 -20.48
CA ASP A 132 5.20 -17.39 -19.07
C ASP A 132 6.39 -16.47 -18.71
N VAL A 133 6.13 -15.17 -18.75
CA VAL A 133 7.15 -14.14 -18.48
C VAL A 133 7.56 -14.16 -17.02
N VAL A 134 6.61 -14.41 -16.11
CA VAL A 134 6.88 -14.49 -14.67
C VAL A 134 7.82 -15.66 -14.39
N ARG A 135 7.59 -16.83 -14.98
CA ARG A 135 8.46 -18.00 -14.83
C ARG A 135 9.87 -17.69 -15.29
N ARG A 136 10.02 -17.15 -16.52
CA ARG A 136 11.34 -16.79 -17.07
C ARG A 136 12.09 -15.79 -16.18
N TYR A 137 11.40 -14.73 -15.75
CA TYR A 137 11.98 -13.75 -14.85
C TYR A 137 12.47 -14.37 -13.54
N VAL A 138 11.63 -15.17 -12.89
CA VAL A 138 11.95 -15.82 -11.61
C VAL A 138 13.16 -16.75 -11.75
N ASP A 139 13.18 -17.55 -12.81
CA ASP A 139 14.24 -18.52 -13.04
C ASP A 139 15.58 -17.81 -13.33
N SER A 140 15.59 -16.80 -14.24
CA SER A 140 16.79 -16.02 -14.57
C SER A 140 17.36 -15.27 -13.36
N PHE A 141 16.49 -14.61 -12.58
CA PHE A 141 16.96 -13.84 -11.43
C PHE A 141 17.51 -14.74 -10.33
N ARG A 142 16.86 -15.86 -10.03
CA ARG A 142 17.38 -16.84 -9.05
C ARG A 142 18.67 -17.50 -9.52
N GLN A 143 18.77 -17.88 -10.79
CA GLN A 143 20.01 -18.41 -11.36
C GLN A 143 21.17 -17.42 -11.25
N ALA A 144 20.88 -16.13 -11.37
CA ALA A 144 21.84 -15.05 -11.18
C ALA A 144 22.13 -14.69 -9.71
N GLY A 145 21.55 -15.39 -8.74
CA GLY A 145 21.69 -15.13 -7.30
C GLY A 145 20.92 -13.91 -6.79
N LEU A 146 19.97 -13.41 -7.57
CA LEU A 146 19.16 -12.24 -7.24
C LEU A 146 17.88 -12.65 -6.51
N ARG A 147 17.47 -11.85 -5.53
CA ARG A 147 16.18 -11.99 -4.83
C ARG A 147 15.04 -11.59 -5.76
N VAL A 148 13.89 -12.25 -5.60
CA VAL A 148 12.72 -12.07 -6.45
C VAL A 148 11.60 -11.38 -5.70
N ALA A 149 11.22 -10.21 -6.16
CA ALA A 149 9.99 -9.52 -5.77
C ALA A 149 9.02 -9.44 -6.96
N LEU A 150 7.75 -9.26 -6.68
CA LEU A 150 6.70 -9.08 -7.68
C LEU A 150 5.94 -7.79 -7.41
N TYR A 151 5.38 -7.20 -8.47
CA TYR A 151 4.42 -6.12 -8.41
C TYR A 151 3.07 -6.61 -8.94
N TYR A 152 1.99 -6.18 -8.31
CA TYR A 152 0.63 -6.51 -8.69
C TYR A 152 -0.29 -5.31 -8.47
N SER A 153 -1.06 -4.92 -9.48
CA SER A 153 -2.07 -3.88 -9.34
C SER A 153 -3.41 -4.49 -8.92
N ILE A 154 -4.02 -3.97 -7.84
CA ILE A 154 -5.42 -4.32 -7.49
C ILE A 154 -6.42 -3.62 -8.40
N LEU A 155 -6.09 -2.43 -8.94
CA LEU A 155 -6.89 -1.85 -10.02
C LEU A 155 -6.77 -2.74 -11.25
N SER A 156 -7.88 -3.09 -11.85
CA SER A 156 -7.93 -3.78 -13.14
C SER A 156 -9.02 -3.17 -14.00
N LEU A 157 -8.58 -2.44 -15.01
CA LEU A 157 -9.53 -1.79 -15.94
C LEU A 157 -10.31 -2.82 -16.76
N ARG A 158 -9.67 -3.94 -17.11
CA ARG A 158 -10.27 -5.06 -17.87
C ARG A 158 -11.31 -5.83 -17.05
N ASP A 159 -11.00 -6.12 -15.79
CA ASP A 159 -11.91 -6.85 -14.90
C ASP A 159 -12.90 -5.90 -14.19
N ASP A 160 -12.86 -4.63 -14.57
CA ASP A 160 -13.68 -3.56 -13.98
C ASP A 160 -13.57 -3.50 -12.44
N ILE A 161 -12.38 -3.80 -11.91
CA ILE A 161 -12.04 -3.62 -10.49
C ILE A 161 -11.62 -2.18 -10.29
N ARG A 162 -12.55 -1.37 -9.76
CA ARG A 162 -12.35 0.06 -9.53
C ARG A 162 -13.22 0.55 -8.39
N HIS A 163 -12.90 1.71 -7.86
CA HIS A 163 -13.66 2.35 -6.78
C HIS A 163 -15.17 2.33 -7.06
N PHE A 164 -15.96 2.04 -6.03
CA PHE A 164 -17.40 1.80 -6.06
C PHE A 164 -17.89 0.60 -6.88
N ASN A 165 -16.98 -0.22 -7.41
CA ASN A 165 -17.36 -1.39 -8.19
C ASN A 165 -16.58 -2.64 -7.77
N ILE A 166 -16.30 -2.79 -6.48
CA ILE A 166 -15.62 -3.97 -5.92
C ILE A 166 -16.67 -4.88 -5.29
N THR A 167 -16.80 -6.08 -5.85
CA THR A 167 -17.73 -7.13 -5.40
C THR A 167 -16.95 -8.27 -4.75
N PRO A 168 -17.60 -9.16 -3.97
CA PRO A 168 -16.95 -10.36 -3.43
C PRO A 168 -16.24 -11.21 -4.48
N ASP A 169 -16.83 -11.36 -5.68
CA ASP A 169 -16.22 -12.12 -6.77
C ASP A 169 -14.94 -11.48 -7.29
N LYS A 170 -14.86 -10.13 -7.31
CA LYS A 170 -13.66 -9.40 -7.70
C LYS A 170 -12.55 -9.50 -6.64
N ILE A 171 -12.92 -9.50 -5.36
CA ILE A 171 -11.98 -9.79 -4.26
C ILE A 171 -11.45 -11.21 -4.40
N GLN A 172 -12.34 -12.18 -4.68
CA GLN A 172 -11.93 -13.56 -4.89
C GLN A 172 -11.03 -13.72 -6.12
N LEU A 173 -11.32 -13.02 -7.24
CA LEU A 173 -10.45 -12.99 -8.41
C LEU A 173 -9.01 -12.54 -8.06
N VAL A 174 -8.88 -11.47 -7.29
CA VAL A 174 -7.56 -10.99 -6.82
C VAL A 174 -6.86 -12.05 -5.97
N LYS A 175 -7.58 -12.69 -5.04
CA LYS A 175 -7.04 -13.75 -4.18
C LYS A 175 -6.60 -14.97 -4.98
N ASP A 176 -7.37 -15.39 -5.97
CA ASP A 176 -7.05 -16.54 -6.82
C ASP A 176 -5.80 -16.27 -7.68
N GLN A 177 -5.68 -15.07 -8.24
CA GLN A 177 -4.49 -14.64 -8.99
C GLN A 177 -3.24 -14.59 -8.09
N LEU A 178 -3.36 -14.05 -6.90
CA LEU A 178 -2.28 -14.06 -5.91
C LEU A 178 -1.93 -15.51 -5.50
N ALA A 179 -2.92 -16.37 -5.31
CA ALA A 179 -2.66 -17.78 -5.00
C ALA A 179 -1.87 -18.48 -6.11
N GLU A 180 -2.17 -18.21 -7.39
CA GLU A 180 -1.37 -18.70 -8.52
C GLU A 180 0.09 -18.22 -8.45
N LEU A 181 0.31 -16.91 -8.20
CA LEU A 181 1.65 -16.34 -8.10
C LEU A 181 2.46 -16.92 -6.93
N PHE A 182 1.84 -17.08 -5.76
CA PHE A 182 2.53 -17.57 -4.56
C PHE A 182 2.68 -19.10 -4.50
N SER A 183 1.92 -19.86 -5.30
CA SER A 183 2.01 -21.33 -5.36
C SER A 183 2.92 -21.82 -6.46
N ASN A 184 3.02 -21.09 -7.58
CA ASN A 184 3.67 -21.61 -8.78
C ASN A 184 5.13 -21.16 -8.95
N TYR A 185 5.56 -20.05 -8.33
CA TYR A 185 6.85 -19.41 -8.62
C TYR A 185 7.86 -19.48 -7.48
N GLY A 186 7.61 -20.30 -6.45
CA GLY A 186 8.49 -20.49 -5.29
C GLY A 186 8.51 -19.27 -4.37
N GLU A 187 9.57 -19.13 -3.59
CA GLU A 187 9.68 -18.07 -2.57
C GLU A 187 9.77 -16.67 -3.21
N ILE A 188 8.94 -15.74 -2.71
CA ILE A 188 8.89 -14.35 -3.13
C ILE A 188 9.30 -13.48 -1.95
N GLU A 189 10.34 -12.65 -2.12
CA GLU A 189 10.87 -11.76 -1.08
C GLU A 189 9.86 -10.69 -0.67
N ALA A 190 9.26 -10.03 -1.67
CA ALA A 190 8.27 -8.99 -1.45
C ALA A 190 7.23 -8.94 -2.56
N LEU A 191 6.01 -8.57 -2.21
CA LEU A 191 4.96 -8.18 -3.15
C LEU A 191 4.67 -6.69 -2.97
N ILE A 192 4.90 -5.92 -4.02
CA ILE A 192 4.50 -4.52 -4.12
C ILE A 192 3.11 -4.49 -4.74
N ILE A 193 2.12 -4.05 -3.98
CA ILE A 193 0.74 -3.93 -4.44
C ILE A 193 0.45 -2.46 -4.71
N ASP A 194 -0.17 -2.20 -5.86
CA ASP A 194 -0.52 -0.86 -6.29
C ASP A 194 -2.02 -0.72 -6.47
N GLY A 195 -2.54 0.50 -6.25
CA GLY A 195 -3.92 0.86 -6.48
C GLY A 195 -4.74 1.13 -5.23
N TRP A 196 -4.31 0.78 -4.02
CA TRP A 196 -4.99 1.23 -2.81
C TRP A 196 -4.80 2.73 -2.62
N ASN A 197 -5.90 3.40 -2.32
CA ASN A 197 -5.98 4.80 -1.90
C ASN A 197 -5.13 5.78 -2.73
N ALA A 198 -4.79 5.41 -3.96
CA ALA A 198 -4.13 6.29 -4.90
C ALA A 198 -5.13 7.32 -5.46
N PRO A 199 -4.71 8.56 -5.76
CA PRO A 199 -5.60 9.60 -6.26
C PRO A 199 -6.38 9.21 -7.53
N TRP A 200 -5.75 8.37 -8.32
CA TRP A 200 -6.26 7.94 -9.61
C TRP A 200 -7.14 6.67 -9.52
N SER A 201 -6.93 5.79 -8.53
CA SER A 201 -7.73 4.57 -8.32
C SER A 201 -8.84 4.79 -7.30
N ARG A 202 -8.54 5.47 -6.20
CA ARG A 202 -9.40 5.75 -5.05
C ARG A 202 -9.99 4.49 -4.38
N ILE A 203 -9.48 3.30 -4.68
CA ILE A 203 -9.89 2.04 -4.04
C ILE A 203 -9.48 2.11 -2.57
N THR A 204 -10.44 2.05 -1.66
CA THR A 204 -10.17 2.10 -0.22
C THR A 204 -9.71 0.75 0.31
N TYR A 205 -9.04 0.75 1.50
CA TYR A 205 -8.65 -0.48 2.19
C TYR A 205 -9.84 -1.28 2.72
N GLU A 206 -11.05 -0.69 2.70
CA GLU A 206 -12.30 -1.36 3.07
C GLU A 206 -12.96 -2.01 1.85
N GLU A 207 -12.99 -1.36 0.69
CA GLU A 207 -13.57 -1.91 -0.54
C GLU A 207 -12.79 -3.14 -1.02
N MET A 208 -11.44 -3.03 -1.12
CA MET A 208 -10.56 -4.16 -1.33
C MET A 208 -9.85 -4.44 0.00
N PRO A 209 -10.38 -5.35 0.84
CA PRO A 209 -10.01 -5.42 2.25
C PRO A 209 -8.56 -5.85 2.44
N PHE A 210 -7.70 -4.89 2.79
CA PHE A 210 -6.26 -5.13 3.00
C PHE A 210 -6.00 -6.28 3.98
N PRO A 211 -6.65 -6.35 5.16
CA PRO A 211 -6.39 -7.44 6.11
C PRO A 211 -6.67 -8.83 5.54
N GLU A 212 -7.69 -8.94 4.66
CA GLU A 212 -8.04 -10.22 4.02
C GLU A 212 -7.01 -10.60 2.97
N ILE A 213 -6.59 -9.67 2.10
CA ILE A 213 -5.55 -9.88 1.09
C ILE A 213 -4.21 -10.18 1.77
N TYR A 214 -3.83 -9.39 2.79
CA TYR A 214 -2.63 -9.61 3.58
C TYR A 214 -2.60 -10.98 4.23
N GLY A 215 -3.67 -11.36 4.95
CA GLY A 215 -3.78 -12.67 5.58
C GLY A 215 -3.75 -13.82 4.58
N HIS A 216 -4.37 -13.65 3.41
CA HIS A 216 -4.35 -14.64 2.33
C HIS A 216 -2.91 -14.90 1.85
N ILE A 217 -2.12 -13.85 1.57
CA ILE A 217 -0.73 -13.98 1.14
C ILE A 217 0.13 -14.61 2.24
N LYS A 218 0.03 -14.10 3.49
CA LYS A 218 0.81 -14.61 4.63
C LYS A 218 0.51 -16.07 4.94
N SER A 219 -0.69 -16.57 4.66
CA SER A 219 -1.04 -17.99 4.83
C SER A 219 -0.28 -18.91 3.87
N MET A 220 0.10 -18.41 2.70
CA MET A 220 0.85 -19.15 1.68
C MET A 220 2.36 -18.98 1.85
N GLN A 221 2.81 -17.73 2.01
CA GLN A 221 4.22 -17.36 2.17
C GLN A 221 4.39 -16.36 3.33
N PRO A 222 4.53 -16.82 4.57
CA PRO A 222 4.61 -15.96 5.75
C PRO A 222 5.82 -15.02 5.74
N ASN A 223 6.88 -15.37 5.02
CA ASN A 223 8.10 -14.58 4.89
C ASN A 223 8.04 -13.51 3.79
N CYS A 224 7.01 -13.52 2.93
CA CYS A 224 6.87 -12.48 1.92
C CYS A 224 6.49 -11.14 2.56
N LEU A 225 7.27 -10.09 2.31
CA LEU A 225 6.91 -8.73 2.69
C LEU A 225 5.84 -8.20 1.75
N ILE A 226 4.81 -7.58 2.31
CA ILE A 226 3.71 -7.01 1.54
C ILE A 226 3.79 -5.49 1.69
N SER A 227 3.89 -4.80 0.56
CA SER A 227 3.95 -3.35 0.55
C SER A 227 2.85 -2.75 -0.32
N ASP A 228 2.12 -1.81 0.25
CA ASP A 228 1.29 -0.89 -0.51
C ASP A 228 2.18 0.20 -1.13
N LEU A 229 2.13 0.35 -2.45
CA LEU A 229 2.92 1.37 -3.16
C LEU A 229 2.53 2.80 -2.75
N ASN A 230 1.31 3.00 -2.27
CA ASN A 230 0.80 4.29 -1.83
C ASN A 230 1.00 4.57 -0.33
N ALA A 231 1.76 3.72 0.39
CA ALA A 231 2.04 3.89 1.82
C ALA A 231 2.78 5.19 2.17
N SER A 232 3.33 5.91 1.18
CA SER A 232 3.94 7.24 1.36
C SER A 232 2.97 8.33 1.80
N GLN A 233 1.66 8.13 1.62
CA GLN A 233 0.64 9.04 2.17
C GLN A 233 0.68 9.09 3.71
N PHE A 234 1.35 8.13 4.36
CA PHE A 234 1.63 8.11 5.78
C PHE A 234 3.15 8.22 6.02
N PRO A 235 3.78 9.37 5.76
CA PRO A 235 5.25 9.49 5.69
C PRO A 235 5.96 9.25 7.03
N SER A 236 5.26 9.42 8.14
CA SER A 236 5.79 9.29 9.50
C SER A 236 4.83 8.49 10.40
N GLY A 237 5.21 8.26 11.64
CA GLY A 237 4.35 7.68 12.67
C GLY A 237 4.18 6.17 12.64
N GLY A 238 4.77 5.42 11.70
CA GLY A 238 4.69 3.96 11.61
C GLY A 238 4.29 3.43 10.24
N LEU A 239 3.90 2.17 10.18
CA LEU A 239 3.55 1.45 8.95
C LEU A 239 2.04 1.17 8.90
N TYR A 240 1.35 1.76 7.93
CA TYR A 240 -0.07 1.54 7.66
C TYR A 240 -0.23 0.65 6.45
N TYR A 241 -0.98 -0.44 6.59
CA TYR A 241 -1.35 -1.33 5.49
C TYR A 241 -0.16 -1.74 4.62
N SER A 242 1.00 -1.93 5.27
CA SER A 242 2.25 -2.22 4.57
C SER A 242 3.31 -2.68 5.56
N ASP A 243 4.09 -3.69 5.18
CA ASP A 243 5.29 -4.12 5.93
C ASP A 243 6.49 -3.18 5.69
N LEU A 244 6.44 -2.35 4.65
CA LEU A 244 7.49 -1.43 4.22
C LEU A 244 6.88 -0.08 3.82
N LYS A 245 7.59 1.02 4.02
CA LYS A 245 7.25 2.28 3.37
C LYS A 245 7.61 2.24 1.89
N ALA A 246 6.77 2.86 1.07
CA ALA A 246 7.00 3.01 -0.36
C ALA A 246 7.03 4.48 -0.75
N PHE A 247 7.97 4.88 -1.59
CA PHE A 247 8.10 6.24 -2.09
C PHE A 247 8.31 6.24 -3.59
N GLU A 248 7.34 6.72 -4.35
CA GLU A 248 7.47 6.89 -5.80
C GLU A 248 8.03 8.28 -6.13
N GLN A 249 9.34 8.35 -6.48
CA GLN A 249 9.99 9.63 -6.76
C GLN A 249 9.42 10.33 -8.00
N ASN A 250 8.96 9.58 -9.01
CA ASN A 250 8.34 10.15 -10.19
C ASN A 250 7.01 10.85 -9.86
N ALA A 251 6.31 10.40 -8.82
CA ALA A 251 5.12 11.07 -8.27
C ALA A 251 5.44 12.23 -7.33
N GLY A 252 6.73 12.56 -7.14
CA GLY A 252 7.17 13.63 -6.24
C GLY A 252 7.35 13.24 -4.80
N GLN A 253 7.14 11.97 -4.44
CA GLN A 253 7.28 11.47 -3.09
C GLN A 253 8.75 11.39 -2.68
N ARG A 254 9.06 11.75 -1.42
CA ARG A 254 10.43 11.77 -0.89
C ARG A 254 10.50 11.10 0.48
N VAL A 255 11.61 10.41 0.71
CA VAL A 255 11.91 9.84 2.03
C VAL A 255 12.25 10.96 3.01
N PRO A 256 11.57 11.03 4.16
CA PRO A 256 11.85 12.04 5.19
C PRO A 256 13.31 12.05 5.66
N GLN A 257 13.82 13.23 5.99
CA GLN A 257 15.09 13.35 6.71
C GLN A 257 14.94 12.69 8.09
N GLY A 258 15.92 11.83 8.45
CA GLY A 258 15.88 11.12 9.72
C GLY A 258 14.85 9.97 9.78
N SER A 259 14.26 9.58 8.65
CA SER A 259 13.42 8.36 8.61
C SER A 259 14.25 7.14 9.00
N ASP A 260 13.71 6.35 9.93
CA ASP A 260 14.25 5.06 10.38
C ASP A 260 13.30 3.90 10.05
N LEU A 261 12.24 4.18 9.28
CA LEU A 261 11.29 3.18 8.81
C LEU A 261 11.91 2.32 7.69
N PRO A 262 11.72 0.99 7.73
CA PRO A 262 12.13 0.15 6.62
C PRO A 262 11.35 0.53 5.36
N ALA A 263 12.08 0.89 4.28
CA ALA A 263 11.46 1.50 3.11
C ALA A 263 12.09 1.05 1.80
N PHE A 264 11.37 1.32 0.71
CA PHE A 264 11.94 1.43 -0.61
C PHE A 264 11.50 2.72 -1.30
N SER A 265 12.34 3.18 -2.21
CA SER A 265 12.01 4.26 -3.13
C SER A 265 12.17 3.77 -4.55
N CYS A 266 11.18 4.00 -5.39
CA CYS A 266 11.25 3.61 -6.80
C CYS A 266 11.26 4.82 -7.73
N VAL A 267 12.01 4.70 -8.83
CA VAL A 267 12.23 5.75 -9.83
C VAL A 267 12.67 5.13 -11.14
N THR A 268 12.50 5.85 -12.24
CA THR A 268 12.87 5.36 -13.58
C THR A 268 14.25 5.89 -14.04
N ILE A 269 15.01 5.03 -14.72
CA ILE A 269 16.23 5.44 -15.42
C ILE A 269 15.92 6.14 -16.75
N THR A 270 14.77 5.83 -17.35
CA THR A 270 14.16 6.39 -18.55
C THR A 270 13.12 7.48 -18.18
N PRO A 271 12.56 8.24 -19.14
CA PRO A 271 11.50 9.22 -18.84
C PRO A 271 10.24 8.62 -18.23
N GLY A 272 9.83 7.41 -18.65
CA GLY A 272 8.60 6.75 -18.20
C GLY A 272 8.86 5.40 -17.53
N TRP A 273 7.79 4.83 -16.94
CA TRP A 273 7.83 3.49 -16.35
C TRP A 273 7.93 2.40 -17.40
N PHE A 274 7.14 2.50 -18.48
CA PHE A 274 7.20 1.60 -19.62
C PHE A 274 8.05 2.18 -20.72
N TRP A 275 8.67 1.30 -21.51
CA TRP A 275 9.37 1.70 -22.71
C TRP A 275 8.38 2.27 -23.74
N LYS A 276 8.78 3.37 -24.38
CA LYS A 276 8.05 4.01 -25.48
C LYS A 276 9.01 4.36 -26.63
N GLN A 277 8.50 4.25 -27.85
CA GLN A 277 9.26 4.59 -29.06
C GLN A 277 9.79 6.04 -29.04
N ALA A 278 8.97 6.95 -28.48
CA ALA A 278 9.33 8.37 -28.37
C ALA A 278 10.52 8.62 -27.42
N ASP A 279 10.79 7.71 -26.48
CA ASP A 279 11.81 7.89 -25.45
C ASP A 279 13.19 7.34 -25.85
N ILE A 280 13.33 6.72 -27.04
CA ILE A 280 14.60 6.08 -27.48
C ILE A 280 15.77 7.07 -27.51
N GLN A 281 15.52 8.31 -27.91
CA GLN A 281 16.53 9.35 -27.98
C GLN A 281 16.62 10.22 -26.74
N SER A 282 15.75 9.96 -25.74
CA SER A 282 15.74 10.73 -24.50
C SER A 282 16.96 10.38 -23.64
N PRO A 283 17.56 11.37 -22.96
CA PRO A 283 18.69 11.11 -22.08
C PRO A 283 18.28 10.25 -20.90
N LEU A 284 19.07 9.23 -20.61
CA LEU A 284 18.94 8.46 -19.37
C LEU A 284 19.39 9.29 -18.18
N LYS A 285 18.88 8.98 -16.99
CA LYS A 285 19.43 9.52 -15.75
C LYS A 285 20.93 9.24 -15.67
N THR A 286 21.68 10.22 -15.18
CA THR A 286 23.14 10.08 -15.11
C THR A 286 23.55 9.11 -14.01
N THR A 287 24.74 8.56 -14.10
CA THR A 287 25.31 7.72 -13.03
C THR A 287 25.42 8.50 -11.74
N ASP A 288 25.81 9.78 -11.80
CA ASP A 288 25.92 10.67 -10.65
C ASP A 288 24.56 10.86 -9.96
N THR A 289 23.50 11.18 -10.71
CA THR A 289 22.14 11.30 -10.18
C THR A 289 21.68 10.01 -9.47
N VAL A 290 21.90 8.86 -10.11
CA VAL A 290 21.46 7.59 -9.52
C VAL A 290 22.24 7.25 -8.26
N VAL A 291 23.56 7.42 -8.26
CA VAL A 291 24.43 7.00 -7.16
C VAL A 291 24.46 8.03 -6.04
N ASN A 292 24.79 9.29 -6.37
CA ASN A 292 25.09 10.30 -5.35
C ASN A 292 23.86 11.08 -4.89
N GLU A 293 22.87 11.33 -5.77
CA GLU A 293 21.66 12.05 -5.36
C GLU A 293 20.59 11.13 -4.80
N TRP A 294 20.54 9.83 -5.22
CA TRP A 294 19.48 8.91 -4.81
C TRP A 294 19.98 7.75 -3.95
N LEU A 295 20.78 6.82 -4.51
CA LEU A 295 21.09 5.54 -3.87
C LEU A 295 21.78 5.70 -2.51
N ILE A 296 22.85 6.50 -2.45
CA ILE A 296 23.60 6.71 -1.20
C ILE A 296 22.72 7.42 -0.14
N PRO A 297 22.05 8.55 -0.44
CA PRO A 297 21.19 9.22 0.55
C PRO A 297 19.99 8.38 1.01
N LEU A 298 19.42 7.56 0.14
CA LEU A 298 18.31 6.66 0.51
C LEU A 298 18.80 5.58 1.45
N ASN A 299 19.94 4.95 1.15
CA ASN A 299 20.50 3.92 2.01
C ASN A 299 20.87 4.42 3.42
N GLN A 300 21.20 5.70 3.58
CA GLN A 300 21.39 6.33 4.89
C GLN A 300 20.09 6.49 5.71
N ARG A 301 18.93 6.18 5.13
CA ARG A 301 17.59 6.34 5.71
C ARG A 301 16.80 5.03 5.70
N HIS A 302 17.47 3.89 5.84
CA HIS A 302 16.84 2.56 5.82
C HIS A 302 15.95 2.32 4.58
N CYS A 303 16.32 2.94 3.45
CA CYS A 303 15.54 2.89 2.23
C CYS A 303 16.31 2.22 1.09
N ASN A 304 15.73 1.16 0.54
CA ASN A 304 16.22 0.47 -0.65
C ASN A 304 15.84 1.29 -1.90
N LEU A 305 16.75 1.48 -2.84
CA LEU A 305 16.41 2.05 -4.15
C LEU A 305 16.02 0.93 -5.12
N ILE A 306 14.84 1.02 -5.72
CA ILE A 306 14.41 0.13 -6.80
C ILE A 306 14.35 0.94 -8.09
N LEU A 307 15.41 0.84 -8.90
CA LEU A 307 15.56 1.59 -10.14
C LEU A 307 14.94 0.83 -11.32
N ASN A 308 13.93 1.43 -11.94
CA ASN A 308 13.24 0.86 -13.10
C ASN A 308 14.08 0.95 -14.38
N ALA A 309 14.18 -0.18 -15.07
CA ALA A 309 14.78 -0.30 -16.39
C ALA A 309 13.81 -1.10 -17.29
N PRO A 310 13.00 -0.43 -18.11
CA PRO A 310 11.97 -1.09 -18.90
C PRO A 310 12.56 -1.74 -20.15
N PRO A 311 12.24 -3.02 -20.42
CA PRO A 311 12.53 -3.66 -21.71
C PRO A 311 11.70 -3.04 -22.84
N ASP A 312 12.26 -3.06 -24.04
CA ASP A 312 11.57 -2.66 -25.26
C ASP A 312 10.58 -3.75 -25.76
N ARG A 313 9.95 -3.52 -26.91
CA ARG A 313 8.99 -4.46 -27.51
C ARG A 313 9.59 -5.81 -27.90
N SER A 314 10.93 -5.88 -28.08
CA SER A 314 11.58 -7.17 -28.30
C SER A 314 11.61 -8.03 -27.01
N GLY A 315 11.51 -7.40 -25.86
CA GLY A 315 11.67 -8.01 -24.53
C GLY A 315 13.11 -7.96 -24.02
N ARG A 316 13.94 -7.04 -24.53
CA ARG A 316 15.33 -6.80 -24.10
C ARG A 316 15.49 -5.38 -23.57
N LEU A 317 16.43 -5.19 -22.66
CA LEU A 317 16.89 -3.85 -22.31
C LEU A 317 17.66 -3.23 -23.46
N ALA A 318 17.41 -1.97 -23.75
CA ALA A 318 18.13 -1.23 -24.79
C ALA A 318 19.63 -1.14 -24.45
N PRO A 319 20.52 -1.16 -25.46
CA PRO A 319 21.98 -1.18 -25.24
C PRO A 319 22.50 -0.01 -24.39
N ASN A 320 21.94 1.19 -24.54
CA ASN A 320 22.29 2.36 -23.74
C ASN A 320 21.87 2.20 -22.26
N VAL A 321 20.75 1.54 -21.98
CA VAL A 321 20.30 1.21 -20.62
C VAL A 321 21.25 0.21 -19.98
N VAL A 322 21.63 -0.86 -20.71
CA VAL A 322 22.61 -1.87 -20.24
C VAL A 322 23.94 -1.19 -19.92
N ALA A 323 24.43 -0.32 -20.82
CA ALA A 323 25.67 0.42 -20.60
C ALA A 323 25.60 1.30 -19.34
N ARG A 324 24.50 2.05 -19.14
CA ARG A 324 24.31 2.90 -17.97
C ARG A 324 24.23 2.08 -16.67
N LEU A 325 23.56 0.93 -16.67
CA LEU A 325 23.53 0.04 -15.50
C LEU A 325 24.95 -0.45 -15.13
N LYS A 326 25.78 -0.78 -16.12
CA LYS A 326 27.18 -1.14 -15.91
C LYS A 326 28.01 0.02 -15.33
N GLU A 327 27.83 1.25 -15.83
CA GLU A 327 28.46 2.46 -15.28
C GLU A 327 28.09 2.69 -13.82
N ILE A 328 26.80 2.53 -13.47
CA ILE A 328 26.31 2.61 -12.09
C ILE A 328 27.04 1.59 -11.22
N GLY A 329 27.16 0.34 -11.68
CA GLY A 329 27.86 -0.71 -10.92
C GLY A 329 29.37 -0.50 -10.82
N GLN A 330 29.98 0.27 -11.71
CA GLN A 330 31.38 0.71 -11.56
C GLN A 330 31.51 1.79 -10.48
N ALA A 331 30.57 2.73 -10.44
CA ALA A 331 30.57 3.87 -9.52
C ALA A 331 30.11 3.51 -8.09
N TRP A 332 29.29 2.48 -7.93
CA TRP A 332 28.76 2.07 -6.62
C TRP A 332 29.03 0.60 -6.32
N LYS A 333 29.38 0.33 -5.07
CA LYS A 333 29.56 -1.02 -4.55
C LYS A 333 28.69 -1.23 -3.33
N HIS A 334 28.19 -2.46 -3.17
CA HIS A 334 27.39 -2.83 -2.02
C HIS A 334 28.24 -2.73 -0.74
N GLY A 335 27.78 -1.89 0.21
CA GLY A 335 28.52 -1.59 1.44
C GLY A 335 28.28 -2.55 2.61
N GLY A 336 27.69 -3.73 2.36
CA GLY A 336 27.26 -4.64 3.42
C GLY A 336 25.90 -4.28 4.03
N PRO A 337 25.50 -4.87 5.17
CA PRO A 337 24.24 -4.56 5.85
C PRO A 337 24.10 -3.08 6.21
N MET A 338 22.85 -2.59 6.27
CA MET A 338 22.52 -1.27 6.84
C MET A 338 22.52 -1.35 8.37
N ASP A 339 22.42 -0.18 9.02
CA ASP A 339 22.14 -0.11 10.45
C ASP A 339 20.82 -0.82 10.77
N ASN A 340 20.70 -1.32 12.00
CA ASN A 340 19.54 -2.11 12.41
C ASN A 340 18.24 -1.29 12.33
N VAL A 341 17.24 -1.87 11.68
CA VAL A 341 15.86 -1.38 11.72
C VAL A 341 15.36 -1.44 13.15
N ARG A 342 14.65 -0.38 13.57
CA ARG A 342 13.90 -0.41 14.83
C ARG A 342 12.55 -1.09 14.63
N GLU A 343 12.02 -1.65 15.71
CA GLU A 343 10.65 -2.14 15.69
C GLU A 343 9.66 -0.97 15.58
N HIS A 344 8.79 -1.04 14.60
CA HIS A 344 7.71 -0.08 14.37
C HIS A 344 6.35 -0.74 14.52
N VAL A 345 5.33 0.06 14.87
CA VAL A 345 3.95 -0.41 14.82
C VAL A 345 3.55 -0.60 13.36
N VAL A 346 3.05 -1.78 13.03
CA VAL A 346 2.54 -2.13 11.70
C VAL A 346 1.03 -2.39 11.83
N ILE A 347 0.22 -1.61 11.13
CA ILE A 347 -1.23 -1.77 11.11
C ILE A 347 -1.60 -2.63 9.90
N THR A 348 -2.07 -3.84 10.19
CA THR A 348 -2.55 -4.80 9.18
C THR A 348 -3.98 -5.25 9.42
N THR A 349 -4.62 -4.76 10.49
CA THR A 349 -6.00 -5.10 10.86
C THR A 349 -6.96 -3.99 10.44
N ARG A 350 -8.25 -4.33 10.40
CA ARG A 350 -9.30 -3.38 10.06
C ARG A 350 -9.44 -2.30 11.13
N ASN A 351 -9.66 -1.05 10.71
CA ASN A 351 -10.05 0.03 11.59
C ASN A 351 -11.47 -0.23 12.15
N LEU A 352 -11.57 -0.46 13.47
CA LEU A 352 -12.84 -0.71 14.15
C LEU A 352 -13.77 0.52 14.17
N ALA A 353 -13.22 1.72 13.93
CA ALA A 353 -13.97 2.96 13.87
C ALA A 353 -14.64 3.22 12.51
N THR A 354 -14.20 2.56 11.44
CA THR A 354 -14.69 2.82 10.07
C THR A 354 -16.20 2.64 9.99
N ALA A 355 -16.89 3.67 9.45
CA ALA A 355 -18.33 3.75 9.23
C ALA A 355 -19.17 3.55 10.52
N LYS A 356 -18.59 3.76 11.69
CA LYS A 356 -19.31 3.75 12.97
C LYS A 356 -19.93 5.12 13.25
N PRO A 357 -21.02 5.17 14.03
CA PRO A 357 -21.58 6.45 14.48
C PRO A 357 -20.50 7.28 15.20
N ILE A 358 -20.29 8.49 14.72
CA ILE A 358 -19.29 9.42 15.24
C ILE A 358 -19.95 10.78 15.54
N HIS A 359 -19.54 11.38 16.64
CA HIS A 359 -19.98 12.72 17.07
C HIS A 359 -18.77 13.64 17.21
N ALA A 360 -18.99 14.93 17.05
CA ALA A 360 -17.97 15.95 17.19
C ALA A 360 -18.42 17.09 18.11
N SER A 361 -17.47 17.80 18.69
CA SER A 361 -17.71 19.02 19.48
C SER A 361 -18.33 20.14 18.65
N SER A 362 -17.99 20.18 17.37
CA SER A 362 -18.46 21.16 16.39
C SER A 362 -18.45 20.52 15.01
N CYS A 363 -19.31 21.02 14.14
CA CYS A 363 -19.41 20.55 12.76
C CYS A 363 -19.76 21.76 11.89
N PRO A 364 -18.86 22.17 10.97
CA PRO A 364 -19.21 23.15 9.95
C PRO A 364 -20.36 22.64 9.06
N ASP A 365 -21.13 23.56 8.49
CA ASP A 365 -22.32 23.21 7.70
C ASP A 365 -22.03 22.29 6.50
N THR A 366 -20.78 22.20 6.06
CA THR A 366 -20.37 21.46 4.84
C THR A 366 -19.57 20.19 5.11
N VAL A 367 -19.16 19.93 6.36
CA VAL A 367 -18.22 18.84 6.68
C VAL A 367 -18.67 18.10 7.93
N GLY A 368 -19.13 16.86 7.76
CA GLY A 368 -19.58 16.01 8.86
C GLY A 368 -18.41 15.34 9.60
N PRO A 369 -18.61 14.90 10.87
CA PRO A 369 -17.61 14.16 11.62
C PRO A 369 -17.32 12.79 11.02
N ASP A 370 -18.23 12.23 10.25
CA ASP A 370 -18.10 10.98 9.50
C ASP A 370 -16.93 10.98 8.50
N MET A 371 -16.47 12.16 8.05
CA MET A 371 -15.27 12.28 7.23
C MET A 371 -13.97 11.94 7.97
N ALA A 372 -14.01 11.74 9.28
CA ALA A 372 -12.86 11.27 10.05
C ALA A 372 -12.85 9.76 10.26
N ASN A 373 -13.84 9.02 9.72
CA ASN A 373 -13.89 7.56 9.82
C ASN A 373 -14.61 6.90 8.64
N ASP A 374 -14.62 7.55 7.47
CA ASP A 374 -15.23 7.04 6.24
C ASP A 374 -14.31 6.08 5.45
N GLY A 375 -13.08 5.87 5.91
CA GLY A 375 -12.06 5.06 5.25
C GLY A 375 -11.39 5.77 4.06
N ASN A 376 -11.65 7.06 3.87
CA ASN A 376 -11.09 7.87 2.79
C ASN A 376 -10.15 8.94 3.36
N TYR A 377 -8.87 8.73 3.26
CA TYR A 377 -7.84 9.64 3.78
C TYR A 377 -7.70 10.96 3.01
N HIS A 378 -8.53 11.17 1.97
CA HIS A 378 -8.61 12.43 1.22
C HIS A 378 -9.76 13.33 1.68
N SER A 379 -10.68 12.81 2.49
CA SER A 379 -11.68 13.58 3.23
C SER A 379 -11.17 13.91 4.62
N SER A 380 -11.76 14.89 5.28
CA SER A 380 -11.43 15.20 6.68
C SER A 380 -12.53 15.97 7.37
N TRP A 381 -12.74 15.68 8.64
CA TRP A 381 -13.46 16.57 9.55
C TRP A 381 -12.57 17.74 9.96
N ASN A 382 -13.15 18.91 10.15
CA ASN A 382 -12.47 20.06 10.76
C ASN A 382 -13.29 20.64 11.93
N VAL A 383 -12.59 21.30 12.86
CA VAL A 383 -13.20 21.85 14.06
C VAL A 383 -14.04 23.11 13.81
N GLY A 384 -13.96 23.67 12.58
CA GLY A 384 -14.59 24.93 12.19
C GLY A 384 -13.70 26.16 12.47
N GLU A 385 -13.85 27.17 11.63
CA GLU A 385 -13.05 28.39 11.65
C GLU A 385 -13.07 29.06 13.02
N GLY A 386 -11.90 29.47 13.50
CA GLY A 386 -11.70 30.15 14.78
C GLY A 386 -11.69 29.26 16.02
N ASN A 387 -12.03 27.98 15.92
CA ASN A 387 -11.94 27.03 17.02
C ASN A 387 -10.52 26.45 17.14
N ARG A 388 -10.01 26.41 18.36
CA ARG A 388 -8.68 25.86 18.66
C ARG A 388 -8.72 24.56 19.45
N THR A 389 -9.90 24.13 19.84
CA THR A 389 -10.11 22.87 20.57
C THR A 389 -11.34 22.17 20.04
N GLY A 390 -11.30 20.85 20.03
CA GLY A 390 -12.44 20.04 19.63
C GLY A 390 -12.27 18.60 20.07
N TRP A 391 -13.30 17.80 19.85
CA TRP A 391 -13.25 16.38 20.10
C TRP A 391 -14.07 15.61 19.05
N LEU A 392 -13.67 14.37 18.83
CA LEU A 392 -14.40 13.35 18.10
C LEU A 392 -14.68 12.16 19.04
N GLU A 393 -15.88 11.62 19.01
CA GLU A 393 -16.30 10.45 19.78
C GLU A 393 -16.92 9.40 18.85
N VAL A 394 -16.32 8.23 18.80
CA VAL A 394 -16.82 7.08 18.03
C VAL A 394 -17.56 6.13 18.95
N ASN A 395 -18.76 5.70 18.52
CA ASN A 395 -19.51 4.60 19.15
C ASN A 395 -19.28 3.31 18.36
N LEU A 396 -18.52 2.37 18.91
CA LEU A 396 -18.19 1.09 18.28
C LEU A 396 -19.39 0.13 18.18
N GLY A 397 -20.54 0.47 18.78
CA GLY A 397 -21.78 -0.31 18.77
C GLY A 397 -21.80 -1.45 19.80
N ARG A 398 -20.65 -1.96 20.20
CA ARG A 398 -20.46 -2.96 21.26
C ARG A 398 -19.11 -2.76 21.92
N ARG A 399 -18.85 -3.51 22.98
CA ARG A 399 -17.50 -3.53 23.58
C ARG A 399 -16.55 -4.26 22.66
N GLU A 400 -15.52 -3.54 22.19
CA GLU A 400 -14.45 -4.08 21.34
C GLU A 400 -13.13 -4.08 22.10
N ASN A 401 -12.27 -5.07 21.79
CA ASN A 401 -10.89 -5.10 22.26
C ASN A 401 -9.99 -4.40 21.24
N PHE A 402 -9.10 -3.53 21.70
CA PHE A 402 -8.13 -2.85 20.86
C PHE A 402 -6.84 -2.56 21.62
N SER A 403 -5.75 -2.37 20.87
CA SER A 403 -4.40 -2.14 21.41
C SER A 403 -3.62 -1.09 20.60
N VAL A 404 -4.19 -0.56 19.53
CA VAL A 404 -3.59 0.51 18.74
C VAL A 404 -4.62 1.60 18.48
N LEU A 405 -4.17 2.85 18.64
CA LEU A 405 -4.93 4.05 18.35
C LEU A 405 -4.15 4.90 17.35
N SER A 406 -4.84 5.52 16.42
CA SER A 406 -4.21 6.46 15.50
C SER A 406 -5.02 7.74 15.31
N LEU A 407 -4.30 8.81 14.99
CA LEU A 407 -4.85 10.11 14.63
C LEU A 407 -4.10 10.63 13.40
N VAL A 408 -4.81 10.79 12.30
CA VAL A 408 -4.24 11.18 11.01
C VAL A 408 -4.81 12.53 10.60
N GLU A 409 -3.92 13.51 10.37
CA GLU A 409 -4.26 14.76 9.67
C GLU A 409 -4.19 14.57 8.16
N PRO A 410 -4.90 15.37 7.33
CA PRO A 410 -4.77 15.30 5.88
C PRO A 410 -3.32 15.48 5.46
N VAL A 411 -2.79 14.55 4.69
CA VAL A 411 -1.40 14.58 4.21
C VAL A 411 -1.39 14.99 2.74
N GLY A 412 -0.62 16.02 2.41
CA GLY A 412 -0.44 16.45 1.03
C GLY A 412 0.37 15.42 0.23
N GLN A 413 -0.13 15.04 -0.94
CA GLN A 413 0.45 13.96 -1.74
C GLN A 413 1.79 14.29 -2.38
N ARG A 414 2.06 15.58 -2.66
CA ARG A 414 3.27 15.96 -3.40
C ARG A 414 4.52 16.04 -2.54
N ASP A 415 4.39 16.48 -1.30
CA ASP A 415 5.56 16.79 -0.47
C ASP A 415 5.72 15.82 0.70
N GLY A 416 4.72 14.99 0.99
CA GLY A 416 4.74 14.05 2.12
C GLY A 416 4.83 14.73 3.50
N TYR A 417 4.87 16.06 3.53
CA TYR A 417 5.09 16.88 4.71
C TYR A 417 4.01 17.94 4.80
N ASN A 418 3.09 17.72 5.73
CA ASN A 418 2.36 18.83 6.32
C ASN A 418 2.92 19.02 7.72
N GLU A 419 3.21 20.28 8.08
CA GLU A 419 3.38 20.60 9.49
C GLU A 419 2.09 20.28 10.21
N SER A 420 2.18 19.58 11.35
CA SER A 420 1.02 19.28 12.16
C SER A 420 0.35 20.54 12.66
N ARG A 421 -0.97 20.61 12.51
CA ARG A 421 -1.81 21.68 13.09
C ARG A 421 -2.36 21.32 14.46
N ILE A 422 -2.09 20.11 14.95
CA ILE A 422 -2.50 19.62 16.26
C ILE A 422 -1.32 19.81 17.23
N ALA A 423 -1.54 20.60 18.29
CA ALA A 423 -0.54 20.86 19.33
C ALA A 423 -0.51 19.73 20.38
N SER A 424 -1.69 19.26 20.79
CA SER A 424 -1.82 18.15 21.74
C SER A 424 -3.15 17.44 21.57
N TYR A 425 -3.21 16.21 22.03
CA TYR A 425 -4.42 15.40 21.97
C TYR A 425 -4.44 14.37 23.09
N LYS A 426 -5.67 13.91 23.44
CA LYS A 426 -5.91 12.89 24.45
C LYS A 426 -6.95 11.91 23.97
N PHE A 427 -6.58 10.61 23.96
CA PHE A 427 -7.52 9.51 23.74
C PHE A 427 -8.08 9.02 25.05
N GLU A 428 -9.38 8.79 25.10
CA GLU A 428 -10.11 8.30 26.25
C GLU A 428 -11.08 7.19 25.84
N ALA A 429 -11.23 6.17 26.67
CA ALA A 429 -12.19 5.10 26.51
C ALA A 429 -13.31 5.18 27.55
N TRP A 430 -14.55 4.92 27.14
CA TRP A 430 -15.69 4.85 28.02
C TRP A 430 -15.77 3.48 28.70
N ASN A 431 -15.68 3.43 30.03
CA ASN A 431 -15.72 2.19 30.80
C ASN A 431 -17.12 1.73 31.18
N GLY A 432 -18.13 2.55 30.91
CA GLY A 432 -19.55 2.32 31.30
C GLY A 432 -20.08 3.38 32.27
N SER A 433 -19.20 4.06 33.00
CA SER A 433 -19.54 5.13 33.95
C SER A 433 -18.73 6.40 33.68
N ASP A 434 -17.45 6.26 33.38
CA ASP A 434 -16.50 7.37 33.25
C ASP A 434 -15.57 7.20 32.03
N TRP A 435 -14.89 8.29 31.64
CA TRP A 435 -13.83 8.31 30.66
C TRP A 435 -12.47 8.01 31.30
N SER A 436 -11.76 7.02 30.78
CA SER A 436 -10.41 6.66 31.22
C SER A 436 -9.41 7.06 30.15
N THR A 437 -8.40 7.81 30.51
CA THR A 437 -7.32 8.24 29.60
C THR A 437 -6.50 7.01 29.16
N LEU A 438 -6.32 6.87 27.84
CA LEU A 438 -5.49 5.84 27.21
C LEU A 438 -4.14 6.39 26.74
N VAL A 439 -4.16 7.58 26.13
CA VAL A 439 -2.99 8.29 25.60
C VAL A 439 -3.18 9.78 25.82
N GLU A 440 -2.12 10.47 26.20
CA GLU A 440 -2.02 11.93 26.16
C GLU A 440 -0.68 12.27 25.53
N SER A 441 -0.66 13.16 24.51
CA SER A 441 0.53 13.41 23.73
C SER A 441 0.55 14.81 23.12
N GLU A 442 1.77 15.34 22.95
CA GLU A 442 2.08 16.58 22.23
C GLU A 442 2.87 16.28 20.95
N GLU A 443 2.79 15.05 20.43
CA GLU A 443 3.49 14.67 19.21
C GLU A 443 3.04 15.49 18.00
N GLN A 444 4.01 16.12 17.31
CA GLN A 444 3.77 17.06 16.21
C GLN A 444 3.76 16.39 14.81
N ASN A 445 3.68 15.06 14.75
CA ASN A 445 3.54 14.36 13.46
C ASN A 445 2.11 14.42 12.94
N PRO A 446 1.87 14.59 11.62
CA PRO A 446 0.53 14.52 11.06
C PRO A 446 -0.07 13.10 11.10
N VAL A 447 0.76 12.08 11.25
CA VAL A 447 0.34 10.68 11.42
C VAL A 447 0.87 10.17 12.76
N ARG A 448 -0.03 9.86 13.68
CA ARG A 448 0.29 9.42 15.04
C ARG A 448 -0.29 8.03 15.26
N ILE A 449 0.55 7.10 15.71
CA ILE A 449 0.15 5.73 16.02
C ILE A 449 0.66 5.39 17.41
N HIS A 450 -0.26 4.97 18.29
CA HIS A 450 0.06 4.59 19.65
C HIS A 450 -0.31 3.14 19.91
N ARG A 451 0.68 2.34 20.28
CA ARG A 451 0.44 1.04 20.89
C ARG A 451 0.16 1.26 22.37
N ILE A 452 -0.95 0.73 22.85
CA ILE A 452 -1.40 0.81 24.24
C ILE A 452 -1.55 -0.57 24.84
N ALA A 453 -1.65 -0.64 26.17
CA ALA A 453 -2.15 -1.85 26.82
C ALA A 453 -3.55 -2.16 26.29
N ARG A 454 -3.87 -3.46 26.10
CA ARG A 454 -5.18 -3.89 25.56
C ARG A 454 -6.32 -3.27 26.37
N ALA A 455 -7.14 -2.48 25.70
CA ALA A 455 -8.32 -1.83 26.25
C ALA A 455 -9.61 -2.47 25.72
N VAL A 456 -10.70 -2.34 26.47
CA VAL A 456 -12.04 -2.83 26.10
C VAL A 456 -13.05 -1.71 26.32
N ALA A 457 -13.62 -1.17 25.25
CA ALA A 457 -14.60 -0.10 25.33
C ALA A 457 -15.65 -0.19 24.22
N SER A 458 -16.81 0.44 24.45
CA SER A 458 -17.84 0.63 23.43
C SER A 458 -17.79 2.02 22.79
N ARG A 459 -17.10 2.98 23.42
CA ARG A 459 -16.90 4.33 22.88
C ARG A 459 -15.46 4.78 23.13
N VAL A 460 -14.90 5.46 22.16
CA VAL A 460 -13.58 6.08 22.25
C VAL A 460 -13.71 7.55 21.84
N ARG A 461 -13.07 8.44 22.59
CA ARG A 461 -13.02 9.86 22.29
C ARG A 461 -11.58 10.30 22.12
N VAL A 462 -11.34 11.19 21.16
CA VAL A 462 -10.12 11.98 21.08
C VAL A 462 -10.44 13.46 21.29
N SER A 463 -9.82 14.06 22.30
CA SER A 463 -9.88 15.51 22.57
C SER A 463 -8.60 16.14 22.00
N ILE A 464 -8.73 17.22 21.23
CA ILE A 464 -7.66 17.79 20.40
C ILE A 464 -7.54 19.28 20.69
N LYS A 465 -6.29 19.77 20.74
CA LYS A 465 -5.94 21.19 20.77
C LYS A 465 -5.08 21.55 19.57
N GLY A 466 -5.50 22.52 18.78
CA GLY A 466 -4.80 23.02 17.60
C GLY A 466 -3.61 23.94 17.93
N ASN A 467 -2.65 23.99 17.02
CA ASN A 467 -1.45 24.81 17.08
C ASN A 467 -1.69 26.18 16.40
N GLY A 468 -2.53 27.03 17.02
CA GLY A 468 -2.73 28.40 16.55
C GLY A 468 -3.83 28.64 15.51
N GLY A 469 -4.51 27.60 15.02
CA GLY A 469 -5.59 27.68 14.03
C GLY A 469 -6.55 26.50 14.09
N ASP A 470 -7.43 26.41 13.11
CA ASP A 470 -8.25 25.25 12.86
C ASP A 470 -7.37 24.03 12.47
N PHE A 471 -7.81 22.87 12.87
CA PHE A 471 -7.16 21.59 12.57
C PHE A 471 -8.15 20.64 11.89
N HIS A 472 -7.58 19.66 11.19
CA HIS A 472 -8.34 18.67 10.44
C HIS A 472 -7.97 17.27 10.89
N VAL A 473 -8.92 16.34 10.85
CA VAL A 473 -8.70 14.91 11.09
C VAL A 473 -9.22 14.15 9.88
N ALA A 474 -8.32 13.45 9.19
CA ALA A 474 -8.63 12.61 8.05
C ALA A 474 -9.00 11.18 8.47
N ASP A 475 -8.37 10.66 9.53
CA ASP A 475 -8.74 9.36 10.08
C ASP A 475 -8.55 9.30 11.60
N LEU A 476 -9.54 8.72 12.25
CA LEU A 476 -9.51 8.29 13.64
C LEU A 476 -9.48 6.76 13.66
N GLY A 477 -8.33 6.21 13.96
CA GLY A 477 -8.10 4.77 13.89
C GLY A 477 -8.14 4.08 15.24
N ILE A 478 -8.79 2.90 15.30
CA ILE A 478 -8.88 2.00 16.46
C ILE A 478 -8.66 0.58 15.95
N TYR A 479 -7.58 -0.08 16.39
CA TYR A 479 -7.19 -1.38 15.83
C TYR A 479 -6.96 -2.42 16.94
N SER A 480 -7.26 -3.67 16.58
CA SER A 480 -6.99 -4.84 17.43
C SER A 480 -5.84 -5.63 16.81
N GLU A 481 -4.63 -5.46 17.32
CA GLU A 481 -3.52 -6.30 16.88
C GLU A 481 -3.74 -7.76 17.29
N PRO A 482 -3.32 -8.74 16.46
CA PRO A 482 -3.23 -10.12 16.89
C PRO A 482 -2.31 -10.22 18.10
N SER A 483 -2.74 -10.98 19.13
CA SER A 483 -1.93 -11.28 20.32
C SER A 483 -0.83 -12.26 19.99
#